data_5dbfb6c3c8909f6edc14d68804143801
#
_entry.id   5dbfb6c3c8909f6edc14d68804143801
#
_cell.length_a   1.000
_cell.length_b   1.000
_cell.length_c   1.000
_cell.angle_alpha   90.00
_cell.angle_beta   90.00
_cell.angle_gamma   90.00
#
_symmetry.space_group_name_H-M   'P 1'
#
loop_
_entity.id
_entity.type
_entity.pdbx_description
1 polymer ?
#
loop_
_entity_poly.entity_id
_entity_poly.type
_entity_poly.pdbx_seq_one_letter_code
_entity_poly.pdbx_strand_id
1 'polypeptide(L)'
;MLTGELLDRGVIDRPTARRMLCFNVCGGLGFICTAVGTAALHSGTAGWLLLTANILANLTVAAVTVPLSDPPAAKEVPPAPPLSAGEALPAAAKGAMESLLHLSACIILFSALCAVVPVPKWLLPLVEITAGLCTGTGYTLAQTAAFLAFGGLCVHLQLLGWAGRFGLPYPTFLACRAGAALLADGYCRGLLRLFPQPAAVFSNIAETLPRPGIGSTTLTALLLAGALVFALDLLQRRRRLDWA
;
A
#
# COMPACT_ATOMS: atom_id res chain seq x y z
N MET A 1 5.33 -4.75 -7.65
CA MET A 1 5.25 -6.01 -8.40
C MET A 1 5.29 -5.77 -9.91
N LEU A 2 4.36 -5.03 -10.52
CA LEU A 2 4.38 -4.72 -11.96
C LEU A 2 5.73 -4.12 -12.43
N THR A 3 6.28 -3.15 -11.69
CA THR A 3 7.60 -2.57 -12.01
C THR A 3 8.72 -3.61 -12.06
N GLY A 4 8.69 -4.59 -11.14
CA GLY A 4 9.67 -5.68 -11.15
C GLY A 4 9.53 -6.58 -12.36
N GLU A 5 8.30 -6.90 -12.74
CA GLU A 5 8.03 -7.72 -13.93
C GLU A 5 8.45 -7.01 -15.23
N LEU A 6 8.18 -5.70 -15.33
CA LEU A 6 8.63 -4.89 -16.48
C LEU A 6 10.16 -4.84 -16.58
N LEU A 7 10.85 -4.75 -15.44
CA LEU A 7 12.30 -4.81 -15.40
C LEU A 7 12.82 -6.17 -15.82
N ASP A 8 12.22 -7.28 -15.35
CA ASP A 8 12.62 -8.64 -15.69
C ASP A 8 12.42 -8.95 -17.18
N ARG A 9 11.35 -8.43 -17.76
CA ARG A 9 11.08 -8.52 -19.20
C ARG A 9 11.95 -7.58 -20.03
N GLY A 10 12.78 -6.73 -19.42
CA GLY A 10 13.62 -5.76 -20.12
C GLY A 10 12.86 -4.60 -20.77
N VAL A 11 11.56 -4.43 -20.44
CA VAL A 11 10.72 -3.32 -20.94
C VAL A 11 11.19 -1.98 -20.41
N ILE A 12 11.67 -1.97 -19.16
CA ILE A 12 12.23 -0.80 -18.50
C ILE A 12 13.64 -1.13 -17.99
N ASP A 13 14.48 -0.10 -17.86
CA ASP A 13 15.79 -0.20 -17.26
C ASP A 13 15.75 0.01 -15.73
N ARG A 14 16.87 -0.26 -15.06
CA ARG A 14 16.99 -0.09 -13.60
C ARG A 14 16.77 1.35 -13.15
N PRO A 15 17.31 2.40 -13.81
CA PRO A 15 17.05 3.78 -13.47
C PRO A 15 15.54 4.12 -13.48
N THR A 16 14.82 3.67 -14.51
CA THR A 16 13.36 3.84 -14.61
C THR A 16 12.64 3.10 -13.49
N ALA A 17 13.03 1.85 -13.18
CA ALA A 17 12.43 1.08 -12.08
C ALA A 17 12.64 1.77 -10.72
N ARG A 18 13.84 2.32 -10.45
CA ARG A 18 14.13 3.14 -9.25
C ARG A 18 13.20 4.32 -9.15
N ARG A 19 13.06 5.07 -10.23
CA ARG A 19 12.20 6.25 -10.30
C ARG A 19 10.74 5.87 -10.09
N MET A 20 10.25 4.82 -10.73
CA MET A 20 8.87 4.32 -10.54
C MET A 20 8.60 3.98 -9.07
N LEU A 21 9.56 3.39 -8.35
CA LEU A 21 9.38 3.07 -6.93
C LEU A 21 9.24 4.33 -6.06
N CYS A 22 9.85 5.46 -6.45
CA CYS A 22 9.76 6.71 -5.69
C CYS A 22 8.36 7.32 -5.69
N PHE A 23 7.57 7.15 -6.74
CA PHE A 23 6.25 7.78 -6.87
C PHE A 23 5.08 6.80 -6.98
N ASN A 24 5.32 5.53 -7.33
CA ASN A 24 4.25 4.55 -7.56
C ASN A 24 3.84 3.81 -6.26
N VAL A 25 3.92 4.49 -5.12
CA VAL A 25 3.52 3.97 -3.82
C VAL A 25 2.32 4.77 -3.34
N CYS A 26 1.14 4.21 -3.51
CA CYS A 26 -0.11 4.82 -3.06
C CYS A 26 -0.99 3.74 -2.44
N GLY A 27 -1.71 4.10 -1.40
CA GLY A 27 -2.77 3.24 -0.88
C GLY A 27 -3.82 2.99 -1.96
N GLY A 28 -4.28 1.76 -2.08
CA GLY A 28 -5.32 1.42 -3.06
C GLY A 28 -6.63 2.16 -2.80
N LEU A 29 -7.43 2.33 -3.85
CA LEU A 29 -8.77 2.96 -3.80
C LEU A 29 -9.62 2.37 -2.66
N GLY A 30 -9.67 1.04 -2.53
CA GLY A 30 -10.41 0.35 -1.48
C GLY A 30 -9.93 0.71 -0.08
N PHE A 31 -8.62 0.83 0.13
CA PHE A 31 -8.09 1.22 1.43
C PHE A 31 -8.39 2.69 1.75
N ILE A 32 -8.06 3.61 0.85
CA ILE A 32 -8.23 5.05 1.12
C ILE A 32 -9.70 5.44 1.20
N CYS A 33 -10.53 5.04 0.22
CA CYS A 33 -11.93 5.47 0.19
C CYS A 33 -12.82 4.65 1.13
N THR A 34 -12.61 3.33 1.23
CA THR A 34 -13.50 2.47 2.02
C THR A 34 -13.02 2.37 3.47
N ALA A 35 -11.79 1.91 3.71
CA ALA A 35 -11.32 1.71 5.08
C ALA A 35 -11.08 3.02 5.81
N VAL A 36 -10.38 3.98 5.19
CA VAL A 36 -10.09 5.27 5.84
C VAL A 36 -11.28 6.23 5.69
N GLY A 37 -11.76 6.49 4.47
CA GLY A 37 -12.81 7.47 4.22
C GLY A 37 -14.15 7.05 4.84
N THR A 38 -14.68 5.91 4.46
CA THR A 38 -16.02 5.50 4.90
C THR A 38 -16.02 4.89 6.29
N ALA A 39 -15.11 3.94 6.59
CA ALA A 39 -15.15 3.23 7.86
C ALA A 39 -14.54 4.03 9.01
N ALA A 40 -13.39 4.69 8.83
CA ALA A 40 -12.72 5.43 9.91
C ALA A 40 -13.19 6.88 10.03
N LEU A 41 -13.41 7.59 8.89
CA LEU A 41 -13.82 8.99 8.89
C LEU A 41 -15.34 9.19 8.73
N HIS A 42 -16.10 8.13 8.50
CA HIS A 42 -17.54 8.17 8.21
C HIS A 42 -17.93 9.14 7.08
N SER A 43 -17.01 9.36 6.13
CA SER A 43 -17.19 10.29 5.01
C SER A 43 -16.57 9.77 3.72
N GLY A 44 -17.40 9.34 2.79
CA GLY A 44 -16.94 8.93 1.45
C GLY A 44 -16.25 10.09 0.71
N THR A 45 -16.74 11.33 0.87
CA THR A 45 -16.15 12.52 0.27
C THR A 45 -14.75 12.77 0.79
N ALA A 46 -14.51 12.60 2.09
CA ALA A 46 -13.17 12.68 2.69
C ALA A 46 -12.23 11.64 2.07
N GLY A 47 -12.71 10.41 1.85
CA GLY A 47 -11.96 9.37 1.17
C GLY A 47 -11.51 9.77 -0.24
N TRP A 48 -12.39 10.35 -1.03
CA TRP A 48 -12.05 10.85 -2.37
C TRP A 48 -11.08 12.02 -2.34
N LEU A 49 -11.20 12.95 -1.39
CA LEU A 49 -10.24 14.06 -1.21
C LEU A 49 -8.85 13.53 -0.84
N LEU A 50 -8.78 12.56 0.07
CA LEU A 50 -7.54 11.90 0.44
C LEU A 50 -6.88 11.19 -0.74
N LEU A 51 -7.66 10.45 -1.51
CA LEU A 51 -7.15 9.77 -2.71
C LEU A 51 -6.62 10.77 -3.74
N THR A 52 -7.40 11.81 -4.03
CA THR A 52 -7.00 12.85 -4.99
C THR A 52 -5.72 13.55 -4.55
N ALA A 53 -5.62 13.95 -3.27
CA ALA A 53 -4.42 14.58 -2.74
C ALA A 53 -3.18 13.67 -2.85
N ASN A 54 -3.34 12.36 -2.58
CA ASN A 54 -2.26 11.38 -2.70
C ASN A 54 -1.83 11.15 -4.15
N ILE A 55 -2.79 11.08 -5.08
CA ILE A 55 -2.48 10.95 -6.52
C ILE A 55 -1.72 12.19 -7.00
N LEU A 56 -2.18 13.39 -6.69
CA LEU A 56 -1.52 14.64 -7.08
C LEU A 56 -0.10 14.71 -6.50
N ALA A 57 0.10 14.33 -5.24
CA ALA A 57 1.41 14.29 -4.60
C ALA A 57 2.37 13.33 -5.34
N ASN A 58 1.90 12.11 -5.64
CA ASN A 58 2.73 11.14 -6.36
C ASN A 58 3.02 11.57 -7.81
N LEU A 59 2.06 12.19 -8.51
CA LEU A 59 2.28 12.75 -9.85
C LEU A 59 3.31 13.89 -9.81
N THR A 60 3.27 14.75 -8.79
CA THR A 60 4.27 15.80 -8.61
C THR A 60 5.66 15.20 -8.36
N VAL A 61 5.79 14.19 -7.50
CA VAL A 61 7.06 13.48 -7.31
C VAL A 61 7.52 12.84 -8.62
N ALA A 62 6.61 12.23 -9.38
CA ALA A 62 6.93 11.69 -10.70
C ALA A 62 7.48 12.77 -11.64
N ALA A 63 6.85 13.93 -11.71
CA ALA A 63 7.26 15.04 -12.56
C ALA A 63 8.64 15.60 -12.15
N VAL A 64 8.86 15.81 -10.86
CA VAL A 64 10.13 16.32 -10.31
C VAL A 64 11.28 15.34 -10.50
N THR A 65 11.00 14.04 -10.49
CA THR A 65 12.01 12.99 -10.67
C THR A 65 12.23 12.60 -12.12
N VAL A 66 11.63 13.31 -13.10
CA VAL A 66 11.91 13.09 -14.53
C VAL A 66 13.37 13.47 -14.80
N PRO A 67 14.20 12.58 -15.42
CA PRO A 67 15.53 12.94 -15.87
C PRO A 67 15.44 14.03 -16.93
N LEU A 68 16.34 15.02 -16.84
CA LEU A 68 16.48 16.09 -17.86
C LEU A 68 17.16 15.58 -19.15
N SER A 69 17.68 14.37 -19.14
CA SER A 69 18.27 13.69 -20.30
C SER A 69 17.23 12.91 -21.08
N ASP A 70 17.46 12.76 -22.37
CA ASP A 70 16.60 11.98 -23.25
C ASP A 70 16.35 10.58 -22.67
N PRO A 71 15.10 10.09 -22.74
CA PRO A 71 14.81 8.72 -22.31
C PRO A 71 15.65 7.75 -23.14
N PRO A 72 16.23 6.70 -22.51
CA PRO A 72 16.92 5.67 -23.25
C PRO A 72 15.97 5.11 -24.32
N ALA A 73 16.48 4.90 -25.52
CA ALA A 73 15.69 4.36 -26.63
C ALA A 73 14.95 3.13 -26.15
N ALA A 74 13.62 3.14 -26.31
CA ALA A 74 12.78 2.02 -25.94
C ALA A 74 13.32 0.77 -26.66
N LYS A 75 13.78 -0.22 -25.91
CA LYS A 75 14.11 -1.52 -26.49
C LYS A 75 12.80 -2.10 -27.04
N GLU A 76 12.79 -2.43 -28.32
CA GLU A 76 11.72 -3.23 -28.89
C GLU A 76 11.72 -4.58 -28.16
N VAL A 77 10.81 -4.73 -27.24
CA VAL A 77 10.57 -6.02 -26.58
C VAL A 77 9.58 -6.77 -27.43
N PRO A 78 9.94 -7.98 -27.91
CA PRO A 78 8.98 -8.80 -28.66
C PRO A 78 7.69 -8.92 -27.86
N PRO A 79 6.51 -8.74 -28.49
CA PRO A 79 5.25 -8.90 -27.81
C PRO A 79 5.21 -10.30 -27.17
N ALA A 80 4.97 -10.34 -25.87
CA ALA A 80 4.75 -11.61 -25.20
C ALA A 80 3.56 -12.31 -25.85
N PRO A 81 3.61 -13.63 -26.07
CA PRO A 81 2.48 -14.35 -26.62
C PRO A 81 1.23 -14.06 -25.76
N PRO A 82 0.08 -13.77 -26.40
CA PRO A 82 -1.15 -13.46 -25.68
C PRO A 82 -1.53 -14.67 -24.83
N LEU A 83 -1.59 -14.50 -23.52
CA LEU A 83 -2.12 -15.52 -22.62
C LEU A 83 -3.61 -15.67 -22.91
N SER A 84 -4.09 -16.90 -23.03
CA SER A 84 -5.53 -17.16 -23.08
C SER A 84 -6.19 -16.68 -21.79
N ALA A 85 -7.46 -16.28 -21.85
CA ALA A 85 -8.21 -15.84 -20.67
C ALA A 85 -8.24 -16.94 -19.59
N GLY A 86 -8.20 -18.21 -20.01
CA GLY A 86 -8.15 -19.37 -19.11
C GLY A 86 -6.83 -19.50 -18.35
N GLU A 87 -5.72 -18.99 -18.87
CA GLU A 87 -4.41 -18.99 -18.20
C GLU A 87 -4.17 -17.68 -17.44
N ALA A 88 -4.65 -16.56 -17.99
CA ALA A 88 -4.44 -15.23 -17.40
C ALA A 88 -5.18 -15.08 -16.04
N LEU A 89 -6.43 -15.57 -15.95
CA LEU A 89 -7.24 -15.43 -14.76
C LEU A 89 -6.68 -16.18 -13.54
N PRO A 90 -6.31 -17.47 -13.64
CA PRO A 90 -5.66 -18.19 -12.55
C PRO A 90 -4.31 -17.60 -12.15
N ALA A 91 -3.51 -17.13 -13.11
CA ALA A 91 -2.22 -16.50 -12.85
C ALA A 91 -2.41 -15.17 -12.09
N ALA A 92 -3.37 -14.34 -12.50
CA ALA A 92 -3.71 -13.11 -11.81
C ALA A 92 -4.25 -13.36 -10.39
N ALA A 93 -5.12 -14.35 -10.21
CA ALA A 93 -5.64 -14.73 -8.90
C ALA A 93 -4.53 -15.20 -7.96
N LYS A 94 -3.59 -16.01 -8.46
CA LYS A 94 -2.42 -16.46 -7.70
C LYS A 94 -1.54 -15.27 -7.27
N GLY A 95 -1.20 -14.37 -8.19
CA GLY A 95 -0.39 -13.19 -7.89
C GLY A 95 -1.07 -12.24 -6.89
N ALA A 96 -2.39 -12.09 -6.99
CA ALA A 96 -3.18 -11.31 -6.02
C ALA A 96 -3.13 -11.96 -4.63
N MET A 97 -3.28 -13.27 -4.53
CA MET A 97 -3.24 -14.01 -3.27
C MET A 97 -1.87 -13.91 -2.59
N GLU A 98 -0.78 -14.10 -3.33
CA GLU A 98 0.59 -13.94 -2.82
C GLU A 98 0.83 -12.52 -2.30
N SER A 99 0.32 -11.51 -3.01
CA SER A 99 0.42 -10.10 -2.61
C SER A 99 -0.36 -9.80 -1.33
N LEU A 100 -1.59 -10.32 -1.23
CA LEU A 100 -2.44 -10.15 -0.04
C LEU A 100 -1.85 -10.85 1.19
N LEU A 101 -1.30 -12.05 1.03
CA LEU A 101 -0.64 -12.77 2.13
C LEU A 101 0.58 -12.01 2.65
N HIS A 102 1.42 -11.50 1.74
CA HIS A 102 2.59 -10.72 2.12
C HIS A 102 2.19 -9.42 2.85
N LEU A 103 1.19 -8.70 2.32
CA LEU A 103 0.65 -7.50 2.94
C LEU A 103 0.09 -7.80 4.34
N SER A 104 -0.75 -8.83 4.46
CA SER A 104 -1.37 -9.23 5.72
C SER A 104 -0.32 -9.63 6.76
N ALA A 105 0.70 -10.41 6.36
CA ALA A 105 1.78 -10.80 7.26
C ALA A 105 2.53 -9.59 7.83
N CYS A 106 2.82 -8.59 7.01
CA CYS A 106 3.47 -7.36 7.46
C CYS A 106 2.56 -6.55 8.40
N ILE A 107 1.28 -6.41 8.10
CA ILE A 107 0.32 -5.70 8.97
C ILE A 107 0.22 -6.41 10.33
N ILE A 108 0.07 -7.74 10.34
CA ILE A 108 -0.01 -8.53 11.58
C ILE A 108 1.28 -8.38 12.40
N LEU A 109 2.45 -8.47 11.76
CA LEU A 109 3.74 -8.30 12.43
C LEU A 109 3.86 -6.93 13.10
N PHE A 110 3.57 -5.86 12.36
CA PHE A 110 3.67 -4.51 12.91
C PHE A 110 2.60 -4.19 13.93
N SER A 111 1.38 -4.71 13.77
CA SER A 111 0.31 -4.58 14.77
C SER A 111 0.68 -5.31 16.06
N ALA A 112 1.25 -6.52 15.97
CA ALA A 112 1.74 -7.24 17.13
C ALA A 112 2.92 -6.52 17.81
N LEU A 113 3.85 -5.96 17.02
CA LEU A 113 4.95 -5.14 17.53
C LEU A 113 4.44 -3.92 18.29
N CYS A 114 3.48 -3.19 17.74
CA CYS A 114 2.85 -2.03 18.38
C CYS A 114 2.05 -2.40 19.64
N ALA A 115 1.57 -3.63 19.75
CA ALA A 115 0.89 -4.11 20.94
C ALA A 115 1.88 -4.40 22.10
N VAL A 116 3.10 -4.83 21.78
CA VAL A 116 4.15 -5.15 22.76
C VAL A 116 4.98 -3.92 23.14
N VAL A 117 5.32 -3.11 22.14
CA VAL A 117 6.10 -1.88 22.32
C VAL A 117 5.12 -0.70 22.46
N PRO A 118 5.16 0.05 23.57
CA PRO A 118 4.27 1.21 23.74
C PRO A 118 4.64 2.34 22.77
N VAL A 119 4.02 2.32 21.59
CA VAL A 119 4.18 3.38 20.59
C VAL A 119 3.23 4.53 20.96
N PRO A 120 3.72 5.77 21.07
CA PRO A 120 2.87 6.94 21.26
C PRO A 120 1.82 7.03 20.16
N LYS A 121 0.57 7.38 20.51
CA LYS A 121 -0.54 7.43 19.54
C LYS A 121 -0.23 8.29 18.32
N TRP A 122 0.45 9.43 18.51
CA TRP A 122 0.82 10.34 17.42
C TRP A 122 1.86 9.75 16.45
N LEU A 123 2.64 8.76 16.88
CA LEU A 123 3.65 8.09 16.06
C LEU A 123 3.09 6.83 15.38
N LEU A 124 1.98 6.30 15.86
CA LEU A 124 1.41 5.03 15.40
C LEU A 124 1.19 4.97 13.87
N PRO A 125 0.65 6.02 13.18
CA PRO A 125 0.50 5.98 11.72
C PRO A 125 1.81 5.92 10.95
N LEU A 126 2.91 6.37 11.55
CA LEU A 126 4.25 6.27 10.94
C LEU A 126 4.85 4.87 11.10
N VAL A 127 4.39 4.09 12.05
CA VAL A 127 4.83 2.70 12.25
C VAL A 127 3.92 1.75 11.50
N GLU A 128 2.62 1.78 11.79
CA GLU A 128 1.60 0.97 11.14
C GLU A 128 0.40 1.86 10.80
N ILE A 129 0.21 2.09 9.51
CA ILE A 129 -0.72 3.07 9.00
C ILE A 129 -2.19 2.69 9.24
N THR A 130 -2.51 1.41 9.17
CA THR A 130 -3.88 0.92 9.28
C THR A 130 -4.40 1.10 10.71
N ALA A 131 -3.69 0.60 11.70
CA ALA A 131 -4.03 0.78 13.11
C ALA A 131 -3.97 2.25 13.51
N GLY A 132 -2.94 2.97 13.04
CA GLY A 132 -2.74 4.38 13.34
C GLY A 132 -3.88 5.29 12.89
N LEU A 133 -4.43 5.05 11.71
CA LEU A 133 -5.54 5.84 11.18
C LEU A 133 -6.91 5.38 11.68
N CYS A 134 -7.07 4.08 11.99
CA CYS A 134 -8.34 3.54 12.47
C CYS A 134 -8.57 3.73 13.98
N THR A 135 -7.55 4.10 14.77
CA THR A 135 -7.69 4.27 16.22
C THR A 135 -8.21 5.65 16.65
N GLY A 136 -8.55 6.53 15.72
CA GLY A 136 -9.22 7.80 16.01
C GLY A 136 -8.39 8.76 16.88
N THR A 137 -7.21 9.16 16.43
CA THR A 137 -6.25 9.94 17.23
C THR A 137 -6.36 11.46 17.05
N GLY A 138 -7.44 11.96 16.43
CA GLY A 138 -7.65 13.41 16.27
C GLY A 138 -6.81 14.08 15.19
N TYR A 139 -6.32 13.34 14.19
CA TYR A 139 -5.62 13.92 13.04
C TYR A 139 -6.55 14.72 12.15
N THR A 140 -6.05 15.83 11.61
CA THR A 140 -6.74 16.55 10.53
C THR A 140 -6.74 15.73 9.25
N LEU A 141 -7.66 16.01 8.33
CA LEU A 141 -7.70 15.32 7.03
C LEU A 141 -6.39 15.51 6.25
N ALA A 142 -5.76 16.69 6.35
CA ALA A 142 -4.48 16.97 5.72
C ALA A 142 -3.34 16.11 6.31
N GLN A 143 -3.27 15.96 7.63
CA GLN A 143 -2.32 15.07 8.29
C GLN A 143 -2.56 13.60 7.89
N THR A 144 -3.82 13.19 7.78
CA THR A 144 -4.18 11.85 7.29
C THR A 144 -3.68 11.63 5.86
N ALA A 145 -3.83 12.63 4.96
CA ALA A 145 -3.27 12.58 3.62
C ALA A 145 -1.75 12.41 3.62
N ALA A 146 -1.05 13.14 4.51
CA ALA A 146 0.39 13.03 4.67
C ALA A 146 0.83 11.63 5.14
N PHE A 147 0.17 11.07 6.14
CA PHE A 147 0.46 9.70 6.62
C PHE A 147 0.20 8.65 5.53
N LEU A 148 -0.89 8.77 4.78
CA LEU A 148 -1.18 7.89 3.64
C LEU A 148 -0.11 7.97 2.56
N ALA A 149 0.36 9.18 2.24
CA ALA A 149 1.43 9.38 1.28
C ALA A 149 2.78 8.85 1.79
N PHE A 150 3.09 9.02 3.05
CA PHE A 150 4.30 8.46 3.66
C PHE A 150 4.29 6.93 3.64
N GLY A 151 3.19 6.30 4.04
CA GLY A 151 2.96 4.86 3.95
C GLY A 151 3.34 4.07 5.20
N GLY A 152 3.93 4.67 6.23
CA GLY A 152 4.38 3.99 7.45
C GLY A 152 5.54 3.01 7.26
N LEU A 153 6.21 2.64 8.35
CA LEU A 153 7.36 1.72 8.33
C LEU A 153 6.98 0.31 7.84
N CYS A 154 5.76 -0.13 8.11
CA CYS A 154 5.23 -1.40 7.61
C CYS A 154 5.32 -1.47 6.08
N VAL A 155 4.86 -0.43 5.37
CA VAL A 155 4.94 -0.35 3.90
C VAL A 155 6.38 -0.19 3.42
N HIS A 156 7.20 0.60 4.13
CA HIS A 156 8.62 0.73 3.81
C HIS A 156 9.33 -0.62 3.86
N LEU A 157 9.07 -1.43 4.90
CA LEU A 157 9.66 -2.77 5.00
C LEU A 157 9.28 -3.67 3.83
N GLN A 158 8.02 -3.62 3.40
CA GLN A 158 7.53 -4.37 2.24
C GLN A 158 8.26 -3.99 0.94
N LEU A 159 8.66 -2.72 0.83
CA LEU A 159 9.31 -2.18 -0.36
C LEU A 159 10.84 -2.26 -0.33
N LEU A 160 11.45 -2.52 0.84
CA LEU A 160 12.91 -2.60 0.96
C LEU A 160 13.51 -3.69 0.05
N GLY A 161 12.85 -4.84 -0.08
CA GLY A 161 13.29 -5.90 -0.99
C GLY A 161 13.33 -5.43 -2.44
N TRP A 162 12.32 -4.68 -2.88
CA TRP A 162 12.26 -4.09 -4.22
C TRP A 162 13.27 -2.96 -4.39
N ALA A 163 13.43 -2.09 -3.38
CA ALA A 163 14.43 -1.02 -3.40
C ALA A 163 15.84 -1.58 -3.58
N GLY A 164 16.19 -2.63 -2.85
CA GLY A 164 17.46 -3.34 -3.00
C GLY A 164 17.63 -3.96 -4.39
N ARG A 165 16.60 -4.62 -4.91
CA ARG A 165 16.59 -5.23 -6.24
C ARG A 165 16.79 -4.20 -7.37
N PHE A 166 16.18 -3.03 -7.26
CA PHE A 166 16.33 -1.95 -8.22
C PHE A 166 17.61 -1.14 -7.98
N GLY A 167 18.27 -1.34 -6.82
CA GLY A 167 19.45 -0.59 -6.40
C GLY A 167 19.10 0.85 -6.00
N LEU A 168 17.90 1.10 -5.47
CA LEU A 168 17.49 2.40 -4.92
C LEU A 168 18.01 2.53 -3.48
N PRO A 169 18.85 3.53 -3.16
CA PRO A 169 19.25 3.78 -1.79
C PRO A 169 18.04 4.14 -0.92
N TYR A 170 17.94 3.52 0.27
CA TYR A 170 16.82 3.78 1.17
C TYR A 170 16.66 5.27 1.56
N PRO A 171 17.73 6.05 1.80
CA PRO A 171 17.58 7.49 2.07
C PRO A 171 16.89 8.26 0.94
N THR A 172 17.17 7.90 -0.33
CA THR A 172 16.51 8.51 -1.49
C THR A 172 15.03 8.14 -1.53
N PHE A 173 14.69 6.87 -1.29
CA PHE A 173 13.30 6.43 -1.18
C PHE A 173 12.58 7.17 -0.06
N LEU A 174 13.19 7.25 1.13
CA LEU A 174 12.64 7.95 2.29
C LEU A 174 12.40 9.45 2.00
N ALA A 175 13.36 10.11 1.34
CA ALA A 175 13.21 11.52 0.94
C ALA A 175 12.03 11.72 -0.02
N CYS A 176 11.87 10.83 -1.02
CA CYS A 176 10.72 10.88 -1.93
C CYS A 176 9.39 10.67 -1.18
N ARG A 177 9.34 9.75 -0.22
CA ARG A 177 8.12 9.52 0.58
C ARG A 177 7.80 10.69 1.50
N ALA A 178 8.82 11.27 2.14
CA ALA A 178 8.65 12.49 2.95
C ALA A 178 8.17 13.68 2.10
N GLY A 179 8.76 13.85 0.92
CA GLY A 179 8.32 14.86 -0.05
C GLY A 179 6.87 14.65 -0.49
N ALA A 180 6.49 13.41 -0.82
CA ALA A 180 5.11 13.07 -1.15
C ALA A 180 4.13 13.36 0.01
N ALA A 181 4.55 13.11 1.25
CA ALA A 181 3.74 13.39 2.44
C ALA A 181 3.47 14.89 2.60
N LEU A 182 4.50 15.72 2.46
CA LEU A 182 4.35 17.20 2.52
C LEU A 182 3.46 17.72 1.39
N LEU A 183 3.64 17.21 0.18
CA LEU A 183 2.79 17.56 -0.97
C LEU A 183 1.34 17.12 -0.76
N ALA A 184 1.11 15.93 -0.22
CA ALA A 184 -0.24 15.43 0.04
C ALA A 184 -0.96 16.28 1.11
N ASP A 185 -0.27 16.69 2.19
CA ASP A 185 -0.79 17.66 3.17
C ASP A 185 -1.19 18.97 2.48
N GLY A 186 -0.28 19.54 1.68
CA GLY A 186 -0.53 20.79 0.96
C GLY A 186 -1.71 20.70 -0.02
N TYR A 187 -1.75 19.66 -0.84
CA TYR A 187 -2.87 19.43 -1.77
C TYR A 187 -4.17 19.19 -1.04
N CYS A 188 -4.17 18.43 0.05
CA CYS A 188 -5.37 18.22 0.84
C CYS A 188 -5.91 19.53 1.44
N ARG A 189 -5.03 20.39 1.97
CA ARG A 189 -5.42 21.74 2.44
C ARG A 189 -5.98 22.60 1.32
N GLY A 190 -5.39 22.55 0.13
CA GLY A 190 -5.88 23.25 -1.06
C GLY A 190 -7.27 22.76 -1.47
N LEU A 191 -7.45 21.43 -1.55
CA LEU A 191 -8.73 20.81 -1.88
C LEU A 191 -9.82 21.13 -0.85
N LEU A 192 -9.48 21.18 0.45
CA LEU A 192 -10.43 21.55 1.52
C LEU A 192 -10.91 23.00 1.42
N ARG A 193 -10.11 23.91 0.85
CA ARG A 193 -10.56 25.29 0.57
C ARG A 193 -11.56 25.35 -0.58
N LEU A 194 -11.38 24.48 -1.59
CA LEU A 194 -12.27 24.39 -2.75
C LEU A 194 -13.55 23.59 -2.44
N PHE A 195 -13.41 22.56 -1.63
CA PHE A 195 -14.48 21.64 -1.24
C PHE A 195 -14.53 21.55 0.30
N PRO A 196 -15.11 22.58 0.98
CA PRO A 196 -15.22 22.56 2.45
C PRO A 196 -15.99 21.32 2.89
N GLN A 197 -15.36 20.45 3.65
CA GLN A 197 -16.04 19.35 4.30
C GLN A 197 -16.57 19.85 5.64
N PRO A 198 -17.80 19.51 6.02
CA PRO A 198 -18.20 19.64 7.41
C PRO A 198 -17.14 18.88 8.21
N ALA A 199 -16.55 19.52 9.20
CA ALA A 199 -15.44 19.00 9.95
C ALA A 199 -15.73 17.55 10.40
N ALA A 200 -15.34 16.58 9.58
CA ALA A 200 -15.17 15.22 10.02
C ALA A 200 -13.91 15.23 10.90
N VAL A 201 -14.04 15.90 12.02
CA VAL A 201 -13.21 15.65 13.17
C VAL A 201 -13.41 14.17 13.41
N PHE A 202 -12.35 13.41 13.59
CA PHE A 202 -12.40 12.13 14.26
C PHE A 202 -13.16 12.38 15.56
N SER A 203 -14.49 12.32 15.48
CA SER A 203 -15.31 12.53 16.64
C SER A 203 -15.00 11.35 17.53
N ASN A 204 -14.58 11.61 18.76
CA ASN A 204 -14.47 10.64 19.83
C ASN A 204 -15.86 10.08 20.23
N ILE A 205 -16.79 10.00 19.28
CA ILE A 205 -17.92 9.13 19.43
C ILE A 205 -17.27 7.75 19.33
N ALA A 206 -17.03 7.19 20.49
CA ALA A 206 -16.84 5.78 20.70
C ALA A 206 -18.16 5.03 20.34
N GLU A 207 -18.67 5.25 19.15
CA GLU A 207 -19.37 4.22 18.46
C GLU A 207 -18.30 3.17 18.25
N THR A 208 -18.32 2.20 19.16
CA THR A 208 -17.67 0.94 19.01
C THR A 208 -17.76 0.60 17.54
N LEU A 209 -16.61 0.72 16.79
CA LEU A 209 -16.45 -0.08 15.58
C LEU A 209 -17.20 -1.36 15.85
N PRO A 210 -18.19 -1.76 15.01
CA PRO A 210 -18.82 -3.03 15.24
C PRO A 210 -17.64 -3.97 15.45
N ARG A 211 -17.41 -4.33 16.71
CA ARG A 211 -16.43 -5.36 17.04
C ARG A 211 -16.84 -6.43 16.09
N PRO A 212 -15.99 -6.90 15.16
CA PRO A 212 -16.34 -8.01 14.31
C PRO A 212 -16.92 -8.99 15.29
N GLY A 213 -18.27 -9.07 15.28
CA GLY A 213 -18.99 -9.82 16.27
C GLY A 213 -18.35 -11.17 16.15
N ILE A 214 -17.81 -11.72 17.21
CA ILE A 214 -16.98 -12.93 17.33
C ILE A 214 -17.21 -13.73 16.06
N GLY A 215 -16.23 -13.60 15.12
CA GLY A 215 -16.46 -13.75 13.70
C GLY A 215 -17.25 -15.02 13.46
N SER A 216 -18.26 -14.96 12.61
CA SER A 216 -19.13 -16.11 12.43
C SER A 216 -18.21 -17.32 12.39
N THR A 217 -18.49 -18.31 13.22
CA THR A 217 -17.69 -19.54 13.31
C THR A 217 -17.39 -20.12 11.94
N THR A 218 -18.29 -19.88 10.97
CA THR A 218 -18.11 -20.13 9.54
C THR A 218 -16.95 -19.38 8.89
N LEU A 219 -16.78 -18.07 9.13
CA LEU A 219 -15.68 -17.31 8.53
C LEU A 219 -14.33 -17.74 9.11
N THR A 220 -14.29 -17.98 10.43
CA THR A 220 -13.09 -18.52 11.09
C THR A 220 -12.76 -19.92 10.60
N ALA A 221 -13.75 -20.78 10.40
CA ALA A 221 -13.56 -22.12 9.84
C ALA A 221 -13.07 -22.07 8.38
N LEU A 222 -13.61 -21.17 7.55
CA LEU A 222 -13.15 -20.97 6.17
C LEU A 222 -11.71 -20.47 6.11
N LEU A 223 -11.33 -19.53 6.98
CA LEU A 223 -9.96 -19.03 7.06
C LEU A 223 -8.98 -20.11 7.52
N LEU A 224 -9.37 -20.92 8.53
CA LEU A 224 -8.57 -22.05 9.00
C LEU A 224 -8.46 -23.14 7.93
N ALA A 225 -9.54 -23.45 7.24
CA ALA A 225 -9.52 -24.41 6.12
C ALA A 225 -8.64 -23.93 4.97
N GLY A 226 -8.72 -22.64 4.61
CA GLY A 226 -7.84 -22.02 3.61
C GLY A 226 -6.36 -22.07 4.01
N ALA A 227 -6.06 -21.74 5.27
CA ALA A 227 -4.70 -21.83 5.80
C ALA A 227 -4.17 -23.27 5.81
N LEU A 228 -5.02 -24.24 6.14
CA LEU A 228 -4.66 -25.66 6.12
C LEU A 228 -4.36 -26.15 4.69
N VAL A 229 -5.23 -25.83 3.73
CA VAL A 229 -5.02 -26.18 2.31
C VAL A 229 -3.71 -25.59 1.80
N PHE A 230 -3.43 -24.33 2.13
CA PHE A 230 -2.19 -23.67 1.78
C PHE A 230 -0.95 -24.33 2.41
N ALA A 231 -1.03 -24.67 3.70
CA ALA A 231 0.05 -25.38 4.38
C ALA A 231 0.31 -26.76 3.77
N LEU A 232 -0.74 -27.49 3.38
CA LEU A 232 -0.63 -28.77 2.72
C LEU A 232 0.00 -28.65 1.31
N ASP A 233 -0.38 -27.61 0.53
CA ASP A 233 0.25 -27.34 -0.78
C ASP A 233 1.74 -27.02 -0.63
N LEU A 234 2.12 -26.20 0.36
CA LEU A 234 3.54 -25.92 0.64
C LEU A 234 4.32 -27.18 1.01
N LEU A 235 3.75 -28.05 1.84
CA LEU A 235 4.38 -29.30 2.26
C LEU A 235 4.53 -30.27 1.07
N GLN A 236 3.53 -30.33 0.18
CA GLN A 236 3.61 -31.16 -1.03
C GLN A 236 4.67 -30.65 -2.02
N ARG A 237 4.79 -29.31 -2.17
CA ARG A 237 5.83 -28.71 -3.02
C ARG A 237 7.23 -28.98 -2.48
N ARG A 238 7.41 -28.89 -1.14
CA ARG A 238 8.69 -29.21 -0.50
C ARG A 238 9.09 -30.65 -0.76
N ARG A 239 8.17 -31.61 -0.60
CA ARG A 239 8.42 -33.02 -0.92
C ARG A 239 8.80 -33.28 -2.38
N ARG A 240 8.24 -32.52 -3.34
CA ARG A 240 8.59 -32.68 -4.77
C ARG A 240 10.01 -32.17 -5.10
N LEU A 241 10.50 -31.20 -4.33
CA LEU A 241 11.88 -30.68 -4.51
C LEU A 241 12.94 -31.58 -3.87
N ASP A 242 12.56 -32.38 -2.88
CA ASP A 242 13.47 -33.33 -2.22
C ASP A 242 13.66 -34.64 -3.03
N TRP A 243 12.91 -34.84 -4.15
CA TRP A 243 12.97 -36.01 -5.02
C TRP A 243 13.46 -35.69 -6.46
N ALA A 244 13.88 -34.44 -6.71
CA ALA A 244 14.48 -34.00 -7.99
C ALA A 244 15.95 -33.64 -7.81
#